data_0e5d10f3b9ce55b3aa81dc8a7c024a14
#
_entry.id   0e5d10f3b9ce55b3aa81dc8a7c024a14
#
_cell.length_a   1.000
_cell.length_b   1.000
_cell.length_c   1.000
_cell.angle_alpha   90.00
_cell.angle_beta   90.00
_cell.angle_gamma   90.00
#
_symmetry.space_group_name_H-M   'P 1'
#
loop_
_entity.id
_entity.type
_entity.pdbx_description
1 polymer ?
#
loop_
_entity_poly.entity_id
_entity_poly.type
_entity_poly.pdbx_seq_one_letter_code
_entity_poly.pdbx_strand_id
1 'polypeptide(L)'
;MAMSAGADMVAFFRVPSSRLTAKFLIGSGKVEELRDQVKAIEADLVIFNHTLTPSQERNLERAFECRVLDRTGLILDIFAQRARTHEGKLQVELAQLDHMSTRLVRGWTHLERQKGGIGLRGPGETQLETDRRLLRVRIRQIKQKLEKVRSQREQARRGRKRADIPSVSLVGYTNAGKSTLFNALTTSEVYAADQLFATLDPTLRRLELDDLGPIVLADTVGFIRHLPHKLVEAFRATLEESSNSDLLLHVIDAHEPERMAQIEQVQAVLKEIGASELPMLEVYNKLDLLEGVEPQIQRDGDGKPVRVWLSAREGRGLELLRQAVAELLGEDLFVATLQLPQRLGRLRAQFFALGAVQSEEHDESGHSLLAVRLPRVELNRLVSREGLEPQTFIEQHTLQ
;
A
#
# COMPACT_ATOMS: atom_id res chain seq x y z
N MET A 1 -7.96 16.86 -1.37
CA MET A 1 -8.08 16.13 -2.64
C MET A 1 -8.01 17.06 -3.85
N ALA A 2 -8.89 18.07 -3.98
CA ALA A 2 -8.87 19.01 -5.12
C ALA A 2 -7.50 19.67 -5.31
N MET A 3 -6.95 20.27 -4.27
CA MET A 3 -5.59 20.86 -4.26
C MET A 3 -4.50 19.84 -4.63
N SER A 4 -4.63 18.57 -4.18
CA SER A 4 -3.67 17.51 -4.54
C SER A 4 -3.75 17.11 -6.01
N ALA A 5 -4.84 17.41 -6.69
CA ALA A 5 -5.01 17.26 -8.15
C ALA A 5 -4.59 18.51 -8.94
N GLY A 6 -4.12 19.56 -8.26
CA GLY A 6 -3.71 20.82 -8.89
C GLY A 6 -4.89 21.76 -9.23
N ALA A 7 -6.06 21.56 -8.60
CA ALA A 7 -7.20 22.44 -8.77
C ALA A 7 -7.19 23.57 -7.72
N ASP A 8 -7.47 24.79 -8.17
CA ASP A 8 -7.67 25.92 -7.28
C ASP A 8 -9.11 25.90 -6.75
N MET A 9 -9.25 25.80 -5.43
CA MET A 9 -10.56 25.73 -4.80
C MET A 9 -11.12 27.14 -4.58
N VAL A 10 -12.04 27.55 -5.43
CA VAL A 10 -12.69 28.88 -5.36
C VAL A 10 -13.89 28.92 -4.43
N ALA A 11 -14.58 27.79 -4.22
CA ALA A 11 -15.71 27.67 -3.31
C ALA A 11 -15.89 26.25 -2.77
N PHE A 12 -16.51 26.11 -1.60
CA PHE A 12 -16.86 24.84 -1.00
C PHE A 12 -18.28 24.87 -0.43
N PHE A 13 -19.11 23.89 -0.82
CA PHE A 13 -20.51 23.79 -0.40
C PHE A 13 -20.76 22.48 0.33
N ARG A 14 -21.40 22.56 1.48
CA ARG A 14 -21.95 21.40 2.20
C ARG A 14 -23.42 21.25 1.86
N VAL A 15 -23.78 20.11 1.30
CA VAL A 15 -25.16 19.78 0.96
C VAL A 15 -25.64 18.68 1.90
N PRO A 16 -26.72 18.89 2.69
CA PRO A 16 -27.27 17.84 3.53
C PRO A 16 -27.73 16.67 2.66
N SER A 17 -27.33 15.43 3.05
CA SER A 17 -27.65 14.22 2.29
C SER A 17 -29.02 13.61 2.62
N SER A 18 -29.96 14.39 3.14
CA SER A 18 -31.25 13.88 3.61
C SER A 18 -32.13 13.25 2.54
N ARG A 19 -31.92 13.55 1.25
CA ARG A 19 -32.63 12.92 0.13
C ARG A 19 -31.72 12.85 -1.10
N LEU A 20 -31.11 11.72 -1.30
CA LEU A 20 -30.38 11.43 -2.53
C LEU A 20 -31.40 11.21 -3.69
N THR A 21 -31.19 11.91 -4.81
CA THR A 21 -32.07 11.75 -6.01
C THR A 21 -31.38 10.93 -7.09
N ALA A 22 -32.16 10.14 -7.81
CA ALA A 22 -31.63 9.35 -8.93
C ALA A 22 -31.13 10.25 -10.07
N LYS A 23 -31.69 11.47 -10.22
CA LYS A 23 -31.39 12.39 -11.34
C LYS A 23 -30.09 13.15 -11.13
N PHE A 24 -29.84 13.70 -9.94
CA PHE A 24 -28.74 14.64 -9.68
C PHE A 24 -27.91 14.31 -8.43
N LEU A 25 -28.16 13.22 -7.74
CA LEU A 25 -27.67 12.91 -6.39
C LEU A 25 -28.25 13.85 -5.31
N ILE A 26 -28.34 15.13 -5.58
CA ILE A 26 -28.88 16.20 -4.70
C ILE A 26 -30.26 16.66 -5.20
N GLY A 27 -31.00 17.40 -4.37
CA GLY A 27 -32.32 17.91 -4.73
C GLY A 27 -32.24 18.95 -5.87
N SER A 28 -33.28 19.00 -6.74
CA SER A 28 -33.32 19.88 -7.91
C SER A 28 -33.21 21.38 -7.55
N GLY A 29 -33.87 21.83 -6.48
CA GLY A 29 -33.76 23.22 -6.02
C GLY A 29 -32.32 23.57 -5.60
N LYS A 30 -31.59 22.63 -4.97
CA LYS A 30 -30.17 22.85 -4.64
C LYS A 30 -29.27 22.85 -5.89
N VAL A 31 -29.63 22.10 -6.94
CA VAL A 31 -28.93 22.18 -8.24
C VAL A 31 -29.08 23.55 -8.87
N GLU A 32 -30.26 24.13 -8.83
CA GLU A 32 -30.53 25.49 -9.36
C GLU A 32 -29.72 26.56 -8.60
N GLU A 33 -29.75 26.49 -7.26
CA GLU A 33 -28.96 27.40 -6.41
C GLU A 33 -27.45 27.29 -6.73
N LEU A 34 -26.92 26.06 -6.79
CA LEU A 34 -25.51 25.81 -7.08
C LEU A 34 -25.15 26.23 -8.51
N ARG A 35 -26.03 26.06 -9.50
CA ARG A 35 -25.81 26.51 -10.86
C ARG A 35 -25.56 28.02 -10.91
N ASP A 36 -26.40 28.79 -10.22
CA ASP A 36 -26.29 30.26 -10.23
C ASP A 36 -24.99 30.70 -9.55
N GLN A 37 -24.57 30.00 -8.50
CA GLN A 37 -23.27 30.21 -7.83
C GLN A 37 -22.09 29.82 -8.73
N VAL A 38 -22.11 28.65 -9.38
CA VAL A 38 -21.09 28.20 -10.34
C VAL A 38 -20.87 29.22 -11.45
N LYS A 39 -21.97 29.77 -11.99
CA LYS A 39 -21.90 30.84 -13.02
C LYS A 39 -21.33 32.14 -12.46
N ALA A 40 -21.71 32.53 -11.23
CA ALA A 40 -21.25 33.78 -10.63
C ALA A 40 -19.75 33.79 -10.32
N ILE A 41 -19.15 32.61 -9.99
CA ILE A 41 -17.72 32.45 -9.72
C ILE A 41 -16.92 31.96 -10.93
N GLU A 42 -17.57 31.81 -12.09
CA GLU A 42 -16.97 31.36 -13.36
C GLU A 42 -16.15 30.05 -13.18
N ALA A 43 -16.70 29.06 -12.45
CA ALA A 43 -15.98 27.83 -12.17
C ALA A 43 -15.88 26.91 -13.40
N ASP A 44 -14.68 26.46 -13.74
CA ASP A 44 -14.44 25.54 -14.85
C ASP A 44 -14.82 24.10 -14.53
N LEU A 45 -14.82 23.75 -13.23
CA LEU A 45 -14.99 22.38 -12.75
C LEU A 45 -15.78 22.34 -11.45
N VAL A 46 -16.74 21.44 -11.35
CA VAL A 46 -17.44 21.10 -10.09
C VAL A 46 -17.06 19.69 -9.65
N ILE A 47 -16.57 19.55 -8.41
CA ILE A 47 -16.15 18.28 -7.85
C ILE A 47 -17.15 17.81 -6.81
N PHE A 48 -17.68 16.60 -6.97
CA PHE A 48 -18.51 15.92 -5.99
C PHE A 48 -17.68 14.96 -5.14
N ASN A 49 -17.66 15.14 -3.82
CA ASN A 49 -17.00 14.21 -2.89
C ASN A 49 -17.86 12.95 -2.66
N HIS A 50 -18.44 12.41 -3.72
CA HIS A 50 -19.26 11.21 -3.76
C HIS A 50 -19.12 10.54 -5.12
N THR A 51 -19.41 9.24 -5.21
CA THR A 51 -19.46 8.55 -6.50
C THR A 51 -20.76 8.89 -7.23
N LEU A 52 -20.67 9.38 -8.46
CA LEU A 52 -21.80 9.68 -9.33
C LEU A 52 -22.08 8.53 -10.30
N THR A 53 -23.35 8.27 -10.55
CA THR A 53 -23.72 7.47 -11.72
C THR A 53 -23.45 8.25 -13.01
N PRO A 54 -23.20 7.57 -14.15
CA PRO A 54 -22.98 8.25 -15.42
C PRO A 54 -24.14 9.17 -15.85
N SER A 55 -25.37 8.86 -15.44
CA SER A 55 -26.54 9.70 -15.68
C SER A 55 -26.57 10.94 -14.79
N GLN A 56 -26.19 10.82 -13.52
CA GLN A 56 -26.09 11.95 -12.60
C GLN A 56 -25.03 12.94 -13.06
N GLU A 57 -23.84 12.47 -13.39
CA GLU A 57 -22.71 13.28 -13.87
C GLU A 57 -23.15 14.11 -15.09
N ARG A 58 -23.68 13.46 -16.13
CA ARG A 58 -24.18 14.15 -17.34
C ARG A 58 -25.31 15.15 -17.06
N ASN A 59 -26.24 14.80 -16.16
CA ASN A 59 -27.33 15.71 -15.83
C ASN A 59 -26.81 16.94 -15.07
N LEU A 60 -25.82 16.77 -14.21
CA LEU A 60 -25.16 17.85 -13.49
C LEU A 60 -24.32 18.73 -14.43
N GLU A 61 -23.55 18.14 -15.36
CA GLU A 61 -22.81 18.90 -16.39
C GLU A 61 -23.72 19.76 -17.22
N ARG A 62 -24.88 19.24 -17.65
CA ARG A 62 -25.90 20.03 -18.36
C ARG A 62 -26.51 21.13 -17.52
N ALA A 63 -26.69 20.89 -16.21
CA ALA A 63 -27.28 21.88 -15.32
C ALA A 63 -26.29 23.00 -14.98
N PHE A 64 -25.03 22.68 -14.76
CA PHE A 64 -23.99 23.66 -14.40
C PHE A 64 -23.31 24.31 -15.62
N GLU A 65 -23.47 23.72 -16.81
CA GLU A 65 -22.78 24.14 -18.05
C GLU A 65 -21.25 24.12 -17.93
N CYS A 66 -20.72 23.33 -17.02
CA CYS A 66 -19.28 23.10 -16.81
C CYS A 66 -19.00 21.61 -16.57
N ARG A 67 -17.73 21.25 -16.54
CA ARG A 67 -17.32 19.86 -16.29
C ARG A 67 -17.64 19.45 -14.85
N VAL A 68 -18.14 18.24 -14.67
CA VAL A 68 -18.38 17.65 -13.35
C VAL A 68 -17.48 16.43 -13.16
N LEU A 69 -16.85 16.35 -12.01
CA LEU A 69 -15.97 15.24 -11.63
C LEU A 69 -16.45 14.61 -10.33
N ASP A 70 -16.57 13.31 -10.32
CA ASP A 70 -16.87 12.57 -9.10
C ASP A 70 -15.60 12.24 -8.30
N ARG A 71 -15.78 11.78 -7.06
CA ARG A 71 -14.66 11.38 -6.19
C ARG A 71 -13.73 10.35 -6.84
N THR A 72 -14.29 9.36 -7.56
CA THR A 72 -13.51 8.30 -8.21
C THR A 72 -12.66 8.86 -9.36
N GLY A 73 -13.25 9.71 -10.20
CA GLY A 73 -12.53 10.40 -11.26
C GLY A 73 -11.40 11.28 -10.73
N LEU A 74 -11.64 12.03 -9.64
CA LEU A 74 -10.62 12.87 -9.02
C LEU A 74 -9.44 12.02 -8.47
N ILE A 75 -9.71 10.88 -7.83
CA ILE A 75 -8.64 9.96 -7.37
C ILE A 75 -7.84 9.44 -8.56
N LEU A 76 -8.49 9.04 -9.64
CA LEU A 76 -7.82 8.58 -10.87
C LEU A 76 -6.95 9.65 -11.51
N ASP A 77 -7.40 10.91 -11.52
CA ASP A 77 -6.61 12.03 -12.04
C ASP A 77 -5.36 12.28 -11.18
N ILE A 78 -5.49 12.22 -9.83
CA ILE A 78 -4.34 12.31 -8.93
C ILE A 78 -3.36 11.15 -9.20
N PHE A 79 -3.86 9.94 -9.36
CA PHE A 79 -3.03 8.77 -9.64
C PHE A 79 -2.31 8.88 -10.99
N ALA A 80 -2.98 9.41 -12.03
CA ALA A 80 -2.36 9.64 -13.34
C ALA A 80 -1.17 10.61 -13.26
N GLN A 81 -1.27 11.64 -12.42
CA GLN A 81 -0.19 12.58 -12.17
C GLN A 81 0.96 11.98 -11.35
N ARG A 82 0.68 11.00 -10.47
CA ARG A 82 1.66 10.40 -9.55
C ARG A 82 2.36 9.16 -10.10
N ALA A 83 1.76 8.44 -11.03
CA ALA A 83 2.33 7.24 -11.63
C ALA A 83 3.65 7.55 -12.35
N ARG A 84 4.76 7.07 -11.83
CA ARG A 84 6.11 7.28 -12.39
C ARG A 84 6.61 6.04 -13.10
N THR A 85 6.38 4.86 -12.51
CA THR A 85 6.83 3.58 -13.08
C THR A 85 5.99 3.17 -14.28
N HIS A 86 6.56 2.31 -15.11
CA HIS A 86 5.82 1.72 -16.24
C HIS A 86 4.59 0.92 -15.74
N GLU A 87 4.74 0.21 -14.64
CA GLU A 87 3.67 -0.56 -14.02
C GLU A 87 2.57 0.34 -13.47
N GLY A 88 2.91 1.35 -12.66
CA GLY A 88 1.95 2.30 -12.10
C GLY A 88 1.16 3.01 -13.21
N LYS A 89 1.81 3.42 -14.31
CA LYS A 89 1.13 3.99 -15.47
C LYS A 89 0.13 3.01 -16.12
N LEU A 90 0.50 1.73 -16.25
CA LEU A 90 -0.40 0.71 -16.78
C LEU A 90 -1.58 0.44 -15.84
N GLN A 91 -1.35 0.42 -14.52
CA GLN A 91 -2.42 0.24 -13.52
C GLN A 91 -3.41 1.40 -13.55
N VAL A 92 -2.91 2.63 -13.59
CA VAL A 92 -3.76 3.83 -13.70
C VAL A 92 -4.52 3.85 -15.02
N GLU A 93 -3.86 3.56 -16.15
CA GLU A 93 -4.52 3.47 -17.46
C GLU A 93 -5.63 2.41 -17.44
N LEU A 94 -5.38 1.24 -16.84
CA LEU A 94 -6.39 0.19 -16.68
C LEU A 94 -7.59 0.68 -15.89
N ALA A 95 -7.37 1.30 -14.73
CA ALA A 95 -8.43 1.83 -13.88
C ALA A 95 -9.24 2.93 -14.56
N GLN A 96 -8.58 3.84 -15.30
CA GLN A 96 -9.24 4.87 -16.09
C GLN A 96 -10.10 4.29 -17.21
N LEU A 97 -9.57 3.30 -17.97
CA LEU A 97 -10.32 2.65 -19.04
C LEU A 97 -11.52 1.84 -18.49
N ASP A 98 -11.37 1.16 -17.37
CA ASP A 98 -12.47 0.45 -16.70
C ASP A 98 -13.53 1.44 -16.20
N HIS A 99 -13.13 2.59 -15.65
CA HIS A 99 -14.04 3.66 -15.26
C HIS A 99 -14.78 4.26 -16.44
N MET A 100 -14.07 4.59 -17.53
CA MET A 100 -14.65 5.11 -18.77
C MET A 100 -15.60 4.10 -19.42
N SER A 101 -15.26 2.80 -19.42
CA SER A 101 -16.09 1.75 -20.04
C SER A 101 -17.48 1.69 -19.43
N THR A 102 -17.62 1.95 -18.13
CA THR A 102 -18.92 2.01 -17.45
C THR A 102 -19.74 3.26 -17.82
N ARG A 103 -19.07 4.33 -18.25
CA ARG A 103 -19.70 5.60 -18.65
C ARG A 103 -20.12 5.64 -20.10
N LEU A 104 -19.40 4.97 -21.00
CA LEU A 104 -19.74 4.87 -22.42
C LEU A 104 -21.07 4.15 -22.67
N VAL A 105 -21.46 3.19 -21.83
CA VAL A 105 -22.69 2.40 -22.02
C VAL A 105 -23.98 3.25 -22.00
N ARG A 106 -23.95 4.44 -21.40
CA ARG A 106 -25.15 5.28 -21.21
C ARG A 106 -25.03 6.71 -21.79
N GLY A 107 -23.88 7.05 -22.40
CA GLY A 107 -23.62 8.40 -22.92
C GLY A 107 -24.32 8.75 -24.22
N TRP A 108 -24.63 7.76 -25.05
CA TRP A 108 -24.97 7.95 -26.47
C TRP A 108 -26.44 7.73 -26.85
N THR A 109 -27.34 7.55 -25.89
CA THR A 109 -28.77 7.37 -26.16
C THR A 109 -29.44 8.56 -26.86
N HIS A 110 -28.75 9.69 -26.99
CA HIS A 110 -29.27 10.87 -27.72
C HIS A 110 -29.08 10.80 -29.24
N LEU A 111 -28.08 10.07 -29.74
CA LEU A 111 -27.83 9.91 -31.18
C LEU A 111 -28.79 8.92 -31.84
N GLU A 112 -29.34 7.98 -31.04
CA GLU A 112 -30.31 6.98 -31.51
C GLU A 112 -31.67 7.60 -31.87
N ARG A 113 -32.03 8.77 -31.28
CA ARG A 113 -33.33 9.41 -31.52
C ARG A 113 -33.40 10.32 -32.72
N GLN A 114 -32.27 10.60 -33.36
CA GLN A 114 -32.23 11.63 -34.43
C GLN A 114 -32.46 11.10 -35.85
N LYS A 115 -32.56 9.79 -36.07
CA LYS A 115 -32.99 9.25 -37.39
C LYS A 115 -33.90 8.05 -37.20
N GLY A 116 -35.22 8.32 -37.22
CA GLY A 116 -36.24 7.30 -37.29
C GLY A 116 -36.18 6.55 -38.62
N GLY A 117 -36.06 5.25 -38.51
CA GLY A 117 -36.21 4.29 -39.58
C GLY A 117 -36.09 2.89 -39.01
N ILE A 118 -37.16 2.10 -39.08
CA ILE A 118 -37.18 0.70 -38.66
C ILE A 118 -36.11 -0.04 -39.49
N GLY A 119 -35.03 -0.50 -38.83
CA GLY A 119 -34.07 -1.45 -39.41
C GLY A 119 -32.74 -0.86 -39.94
N LEU A 120 -32.46 0.46 -39.82
CA LEU A 120 -31.17 1.03 -40.20
C LEU A 120 -30.32 1.31 -38.95
N ARG A 121 -29.25 0.55 -38.75
CA ARG A 121 -28.16 0.87 -37.82
C ARG A 121 -27.56 2.23 -38.19
N GLY A 122 -27.75 3.24 -37.35
CA GLY A 122 -27.18 4.55 -37.57
C GLY A 122 -25.66 4.56 -37.40
N PRO A 123 -24.92 5.49 -38.08
CA PRO A 123 -23.45 5.58 -37.96
C PRO A 123 -22.95 5.79 -36.52
N GLY A 124 -23.78 6.30 -35.59
CA GLY A 124 -23.45 6.43 -34.17
C GLY A 124 -23.40 5.10 -33.40
N GLU A 125 -24.23 4.12 -33.78
CA GLU A 125 -24.24 2.79 -33.12
C GLU A 125 -22.98 2.00 -33.46
N THR A 126 -22.54 2.05 -34.73
CA THR A 126 -21.28 1.40 -35.16
C THR A 126 -20.06 2.06 -34.55
N GLN A 127 -20.05 3.36 -34.33
CA GLN A 127 -18.94 4.05 -33.67
C GLN A 127 -18.83 3.67 -32.20
N LEU A 128 -19.93 3.64 -31.47
CA LEU A 128 -19.96 3.20 -30.07
C LEU A 128 -19.50 1.75 -29.89
N GLU A 129 -19.94 0.85 -30.76
CA GLU A 129 -19.50 -0.55 -30.74
C GLU A 129 -18.00 -0.67 -31.06
N THR A 130 -17.51 0.12 -31.99
CA THR A 130 -16.09 0.19 -32.33
C THR A 130 -15.25 0.69 -31.16
N ASP A 131 -15.67 1.77 -30.51
CA ASP A 131 -15.00 2.36 -29.35
C ASP A 131 -14.99 1.36 -28.18
N ARG A 132 -16.09 0.69 -27.89
CA ARG A 132 -16.15 -0.38 -26.88
C ARG A 132 -15.21 -1.54 -27.20
N ARG A 133 -15.12 -1.92 -28.48
CA ARG A 133 -14.20 -2.99 -28.90
C ARG A 133 -12.75 -2.58 -28.71
N LEU A 134 -12.39 -1.36 -29.10
CA LEU A 134 -11.03 -0.83 -28.92
C LEU A 134 -10.64 -0.76 -27.45
N LEU A 135 -11.54 -0.27 -26.58
CA LEU A 135 -11.34 -0.26 -25.13
C LEU A 135 -11.11 -1.66 -24.57
N ARG A 136 -11.95 -2.63 -24.94
CA ARG A 136 -11.79 -4.03 -24.49
C ARG A 136 -10.45 -4.62 -24.94
N VAL A 137 -10.02 -4.34 -26.16
CA VAL A 137 -8.73 -4.79 -26.69
C VAL A 137 -7.61 -4.15 -25.87
N ARG A 138 -7.68 -2.83 -25.61
CA ARG A 138 -6.66 -2.15 -24.83
C ARG A 138 -6.57 -2.64 -23.40
N ILE A 139 -7.72 -2.80 -22.72
CA ILE A 139 -7.80 -3.41 -21.37
C ILE A 139 -7.13 -4.78 -21.34
N ARG A 140 -7.41 -5.65 -22.31
CA ARG A 140 -6.79 -6.98 -22.40
C ARG A 140 -5.27 -6.90 -22.57
N GLN A 141 -4.79 -6.02 -23.44
CA GLN A 141 -3.35 -5.83 -23.65
C GLN A 141 -2.63 -5.35 -22.37
N ILE A 142 -3.26 -4.43 -21.64
CA ILE A 142 -2.70 -3.91 -20.37
C ILE A 142 -2.68 -5.02 -19.33
N LYS A 143 -3.77 -5.79 -19.16
CA LYS A 143 -3.81 -6.94 -18.24
C LYS A 143 -2.71 -7.96 -18.53
N GLN A 144 -2.46 -8.27 -19.80
CA GLN A 144 -1.36 -9.17 -20.20
C GLN A 144 0.04 -8.61 -19.85
N LYS A 145 0.23 -7.29 -19.99
CA LYS A 145 1.50 -6.65 -19.61
C LYS A 145 1.69 -6.66 -18.09
N LEU A 146 0.65 -6.34 -17.33
CA LEU A 146 0.67 -6.38 -15.87
C LEU A 146 0.96 -7.79 -15.32
N GLU A 147 0.41 -8.84 -15.95
CA GLU A 147 0.68 -10.22 -15.55
C GLU A 147 2.18 -10.59 -15.73
N LYS A 148 2.82 -10.12 -16.79
CA LYS A 148 4.27 -10.31 -16.98
C LYS A 148 5.09 -9.60 -15.88
N VAL A 149 4.72 -8.39 -15.54
CA VAL A 149 5.38 -7.63 -14.46
C VAL A 149 5.21 -8.34 -13.12
N ARG A 150 4.00 -8.83 -12.83
CA ARG A 150 3.70 -9.61 -11.63
C ARG A 150 4.58 -10.84 -11.52
N SER A 151 4.69 -11.61 -12.60
CA SER A 151 5.56 -12.80 -12.65
C SER A 151 7.03 -12.48 -12.35
N GLN A 152 7.55 -11.36 -12.90
CA GLN A 152 8.91 -10.89 -12.61
C GLN A 152 9.10 -10.50 -11.15
N ARG A 153 8.10 -9.82 -10.53
CA ARG A 153 8.13 -9.49 -9.09
C ARG A 153 8.12 -10.73 -8.22
N GLU A 154 7.30 -11.73 -8.55
CA GLU A 154 7.29 -13.01 -7.83
C GLU A 154 8.65 -13.71 -7.88
N GLN A 155 9.33 -13.69 -9.02
CA GLN A 155 10.68 -14.25 -9.12
C GLN A 155 11.69 -13.50 -8.23
N ALA A 156 11.67 -12.16 -8.25
CA ALA A 156 12.52 -11.35 -7.40
C ALA A 156 12.23 -11.60 -5.90
N ARG A 157 10.96 -11.75 -5.53
CA ARG A 157 10.54 -12.08 -4.16
C ARG A 157 11.05 -13.46 -3.71
N ARG A 158 10.94 -14.48 -4.59
CA ARG A 158 11.50 -15.81 -4.31
C ARG A 158 13.01 -15.74 -4.09
N GLY A 159 13.72 -14.87 -4.82
CA GLY A 159 15.14 -14.59 -4.59
C GLY A 159 15.41 -14.03 -3.20
N ARG A 160 14.65 -13.04 -2.75
CA ARG A 160 14.76 -12.46 -1.39
C ARG A 160 14.46 -13.48 -0.30
N LYS A 161 13.38 -14.27 -0.45
CA LYS A 161 13.06 -15.36 0.50
C LYS A 161 14.14 -16.42 0.59
N ARG A 162 14.85 -16.71 -0.50
CA ARG A 162 16.01 -17.64 -0.47
C ARG A 162 17.22 -17.05 0.24
N ALA A 163 17.38 -15.73 0.18
CA ALA A 163 18.44 -15.00 0.87
C ALA A 163 18.08 -14.63 2.31
N ASP A 164 16.90 -15.06 2.77
CA ASP A 164 16.37 -14.84 4.12
C ASP A 164 16.39 -13.38 4.59
N ILE A 165 16.13 -12.47 3.67
CA ILE A 165 16.07 -11.03 3.94
C ILE A 165 14.63 -10.66 4.30
N PRO A 166 14.34 -10.27 5.56
CA PRO A 166 13.01 -9.89 5.97
C PRO A 166 12.51 -8.64 5.23
N SER A 167 11.20 -8.59 5.02
CA SER A 167 10.52 -7.50 4.35
C SER A 167 9.57 -6.78 5.29
N VAL A 168 9.66 -5.45 5.32
CA VAL A 168 8.84 -4.57 6.16
C VAL A 168 8.10 -3.58 5.29
N SER A 169 6.77 -3.48 5.40
CA SER A 169 6.00 -2.53 4.62
C SER A 169 5.38 -1.44 5.48
N LEU A 170 5.53 -0.19 5.01
CA LEU A 170 4.82 0.97 5.58
C LEU A 170 3.38 0.98 5.06
N VAL A 171 2.41 0.89 5.94
CA VAL A 171 0.98 1.01 5.64
C VAL A 171 0.37 2.14 6.46
N GLY A 172 -0.75 2.70 6.03
CA GLY A 172 -1.42 3.74 6.77
C GLY A 172 -2.12 4.75 5.87
N TYR A 173 -2.84 5.67 6.49
CA TYR A 173 -3.63 6.66 5.79
C TYR A 173 -2.77 7.60 4.95
N THR A 174 -3.37 8.22 3.91
CA THR A 174 -2.67 9.25 3.13
C THR A 174 -2.27 10.40 4.04
N ASN A 175 -1.07 10.95 3.81
CA ASN A 175 -0.52 12.05 4.60
C ASN A 175 -0.19 11.72 6.07
N ALA A 176 -0.14 10.45 6.48
CA ALA A 176 0.35 10.05 7.81
C ALA A 176 1.89 10.19 7.97
N GLY A 177 2.60 10.48 6.87
CA GLY A 177 4.05 10.67 6.85
C GLY A 177 4.86 9.41 6.52
N LYS A 178 4.27 8.42 5.82
CA LYS A 178 4.96 7.19 5.41
C LYS A 178 6.24 7.45 4.60
N SER A 179 6.14 8.23 3.54
CA SER A 179 7.28 8.54 2.66
C SER A 179 8.33 9.40 3.36
N THR A 180 7.92 10.27 4.30
CA THR A 180 8.85 11.02 5.16
C THR A 180 9.62 10.06 6.08
N LEU A 181 8.91 9.11 6.71
CA LEU A 181 9.52 8.09 7.54
C LEU A 181 10.46 7.18 6.74
N PHE A 182 10.03 6.76 5.55
CA PHE A 182 10.85 5.98 4.64
C PHE A 182 12.18 6.68 4.31
N ASN A 183 12.11 7.96 3.95
CA ASN A 183 13.30 8.75 3.64
C ASN A 183 14.22 8.91 4.87
N ALA A 184 13.63 9.17 6.04
CA ALA A 184 14.39 9.32 7.28
C ALA A 184 15.12 8.03 7.69
N LEU A 185 14.52 6.85 7.43
CA LEU A 185 15.13 5.56 7.73
C LEU A 185 16.18 5.12 6.71
N THR A 186 15.97 5.42 5.42
CA THR A 186 16.78 4.89 4.32
C THR A 186 17.78 5.89 3.74
N THR A 187 17.86 7.11 4.27
CA THR A 187 18.65 8.23 3.70
C THR A 187 18.39 8.47 2.21
N SER A 188 17.15 8.17 1.78
CA SER A 188 16.71 8.27 0.38
C SER A 188 15.95 9.57 0.13
N GLU A 189 16.00 10.07 -1.10
CA GLU A 189 15.20 11.22 -1.54
C GLU A 189 13.96 10.76 -2.34
N VAL A 190 13.08 9.96 -1.74
CA VAL A 190 11.77 9.71 -2.33
C VAL A 190 10.90 10.95 -2.16
N TYR A 191 10.13 11.29 -3.18
CA TYR A 191 9.25 12.45 -3.15
C TYR A 191 8.26 12.34 -1.98
N ALA A 192 8.47 13.13 -0.96
CA ALA A 192 7.58 13.30 0.18
C ALA A 192 6.99 14.71 0.13
N ALA A 193 5.69 14.81 0.06
CA ALA A 193 4.99 16.09 0.04
C ALA A 193 3.73 16.01 0.91
N ASP A 194 3.31 17.15 1.43
CA ASP A 194 2.05 17.30 2.15
C ASP A 194 0.85 17.26 1.17
N GLN A 195 0.78 16.17 0.42
CA GLN A 195 -0.23 15.92 -0.62
C GLN A 195 -0.75 14.49 -0.51
N LEU A 196 -2.03 14.32 -0.82
CA LEU A 196 -2.63 12.98 -0.86
C LEU A 196 -2.01 12.16 -1.99
N PHE A 197 -1.73 10.89 -1.70
CA PHE A 197 -1.11 9.94 -2.64
C PHE A 197 0.23 10.44 -3.19
N ALA A 198 1.11 10.97 -2.31
CA ALA A 198 2.46 11.34 -2.69
C ALA A 198 3.23 10.15 -3.31
N THR A 199 3.02 8.96 -2.76
CA THR A 199 3.54 7.68 -3.28
C THR A 199 2.39 6.87 -3.87
N LEU A 200 2.50 6.49 -5.14
CA LEU A 200 1.62 5.54 -5.82
C LEU A 200 2.36 4.23 -6.13
N ASP A 201 3.57 4.32 -6.64
CA ASP A 201 4.41 3.18 -6.95
C ASP A 201 5.17 2.73 -5.69
N PRO A 202 5.15 1.44 -5.32
CA PRO A 202 5.93 0.96 -4.18
C PRO A 202 7.42 1.18 -4.41
N THR A 203 8.09 1.70 -3.41
CA THR A 203 9.54 1.89 -3.42
C THR A 203 10.19 0.95 -2.41
N LEU A 204 11.12 0.12 -2.87
CA LEU A 204 11.85 -0.82 -2.03
C LEU A 204 13.26 -0.31 -1.78
N ARG A 205 13.74 -0.36 -0.54
CA ARG A 205 15.13 -0.03 -0.17
C ARG A 205 15.64 -1.03 0.86
N ARG A 206 16.92 -1.34 0.76
CA ARG A 206 17.63 -2.08 1.78
C ARG A 206 17.96 -1.13 2.94
N LEU A 207 17.70 -1.60 4.14
CA LEU A 207 18.03 -0.94 5.40
C LEU A 207 18.80 -1.93 6.25
N GLU A 208 19.92 -1.49 6.82
CA GLU A 208 20.69 -2.29 7.79
C GLU A 208 20.18 -1.95 9.20
N LEU A 209 19.90 -2.99 9.99
CA LEU A 209 19.59 -2.89 11.41
C LEU A 209 20.74 -3.55 12.19
N ASP A 210 21.28 -2.84 13.19
CA ASP A 210 22.50 -3.24 13.89
C ASP A 210 22.40 -4.65 14.49
N ASP A 211 21.26 -4.99 15.08
CA ASP A 211 21.06 -6.27 15.76
C ASP A 211 20.46 -7.36 14.86
N LEU A 212 19.93 -7.04 13.69
CA LEU A 212 19.25 -7.98 12.81
C LEU A 212 19.96 -8.19 11.48
N GLY A 213 20.70 -7.19 10.99
CA GLY A 213 21.27 -7.16 9.65
C GLY A 213 20.32 -6.56 8.62
N PRO A 214 20.44 -6.96 7.34
CA PRO A 214 19.70 -6.32 6.25
C PRO A 214 18.22 -6.70 6.26
N ILE A 215 17.37 -5.70 6.08
CA ILE A 215 15.95 -5.85 5.78
C ILE A 215 15.59 -5.10 4.49
N VAL A 216 14.45 -5.41 3.90
CA VAL A 216 13.89 -4.62 2.79
C VAL A 216 12.70 -3.82 3.32
N LEU A 217 12.83 -2.50 3.32
CA LEU A 217 11.75 -1.57 3.65
C LEU A 217 11.00 -1.17 2.38
N ALA A 218 9.66 -1.22 2.42
CA ALA A 218 8.77 -0.83 1.34
C ALA A 218 7.91 0.38 1.74
N ASP A 219 7.99 1.49 0.96
CA ASP A 219 6.99 2.56 1.01
C ASP A 219 5.83 2.19 0.08
N THR A 220 4.60 2.29 0.56
CA THR A 220 3.40 1.88 -0.17
C THR A 220 2.41 3.03 -0.34
N VAL A 221 1.42 2.82 -1.23
CA VAL A 221 0.34 3.78 -1.44
C VAL A 221 -0.44 4.03 -0.16
N GLY A 222 -0.77 5.30 0.11
CA GLY A 222 -1.59 5.67 1.26
C GLY A 222 -3.06 5.30 1.06
N PHE A 223 -3.71 4.82 2.12
CA PHE A 223 -5.15 4.56 2.12
C PHE A 223 -5.95 5.85 2.29
N ILE A 224 -7.15 5.87 1.77
CA ILE A 224 -8.09 6.97 1.90
C ILE A 224 -9.49 6.44 2.18
N ARG A 225 -10.29 7.23 2.90
CA ARG A 225 -11.69 6.94 3.20
C ARG A 225 -12.50 6.66 1.91
N HIS A 226 -13.29 5.59 1.92
CA HIS A 226 -14.14 5.21 0.78
C HIS A 226 -13.38 5.06 -0.54
N LEU A 227 -12.22 4.39 -0.51
CA LEU A 227 -11.54 3.99 -1.75
C LEU A 227 -12.46 3.03 -2.51
N PRO A 228 -12.83 3.33 -3.77
CA PRO A 228 -13.70 2.44 -4.54
C PRO A 228 -13.06 1.05 -4.70
N HIS A 229 -13.81 -0.03 -4.46
CA HIS A 229 -13.33 -1.41 -4.58
C HIS A 229 -12.64 -1.70 -5.94
N LYS A 230 -13.13 -1.10 -7.02
CA LYS A 230 -12.51 -1.21 -8.35
C LYS A 230 -11.09 -0.63 -8.39
N LEU A 231 -10.82 0.41 -7.60
CA LEU A 231 -9.48 0.97 -7.48
C LEU A 231 -8.59 0.08 -6.60
N VAL A 232 -9.12 -0.49 -5.52
CA VAL A 232 -8.40 -1.50 -4.72
C VAL A 232 -7.97 -2.67 -5.62
N GLU A 233 -8.87 -3.17 -6.46
CA GLU A 233 -8.57 -4.26 -7.40
C GLU A 233 -7.52 -3.85 -8.44
N ALA A 234 -7.62 -2.66 -9.02
CA ALA A 234 -6.65 -2.14 -9.99
C ALA A 234 -5.25 -1.96 -9.38
N PHE A 235 -5.16 -1.57 -8.10
CA PHE A 235 -3.91 -1.38 -7.36
C PHE A 235 -3.53 -2.58 -6.48
N ARG A 236 -4.22 -3.70 -6.62
CA ARG A 236 -3.95 -4.92 -5.85
C ARG A 236 -2.49 -5.34 -5.94
N ALA A 237 -1.87 -5.26 -7.12
CA ALA A 237 -0.46 -5.61 -7.30
C ALA A 237 0.50 -4.69 -6.49
N THR A 238 0.15 -3.42 -6.31
CA THR A 238 0.87 -2.47 -5.47
C THR A 238 0.68 -2.81 -3.97
N LEU A 239 -0.52 -3.25 -3.59
CA LEU A 239 -0.86 -3.66 -2.24
C LEU A 239 -0.35 -5.08 -1.90
N GLU A 240 -0.02 -5.90 -2.90
CA GLU A 240 0.58 -7.24 -2.72
C GLU A 240 1.95 -7.20 -2.04
N GLU A 241 2.69 -6.09 -2.10
CA GLU A 241 3.93 -5.95 -1.33
C GLU A 241 3.62 -5.94 0.17
N SER A 242 2.55 -5.25 0.60
CA SER A 242 2.12 -5.25 2.01
C SER A 242 1.63 -6.63 2.47
N SER A 243 0.85 -7.34 1.66
CA SER A 243 0.31 -8.66 2.03
C SER A 243 1.36 -9.78 2.05
N ASN A 244 2.56 -9.54 1.52
CA ASN A 244 3.65 -10.50 1.50
C ASN A 244 4.83 -10.08 2.38
N SER A 245 4.66 -9.08 3.23
CA SER A 245 5.69 -8.62 4.17
C SER A 245 5.72 -9.49 5.42
N ASP A 246 6.87 -9.50 6.08
CA ASP A 246 7.04 -10.22 7.34
C ASP A 246 6.57 -9.36 8.52
N LEU A 247 6.58 -8.02 8.38
CA LEU A 247 6.09 -7.06 9.36
C LEU A 247 5.43 -5.86 8.65
N LEU A 248 4.32 -5.38 9.20
CA LEU A 248 3.67 -4.14 8.80
C LEU A 248 3.97 -3.03 9.81
N LEU A 249 4.39 -1.86 9.32
CA LEU A 249 4.47 -0.64 10.12
C LEU A 249 3.26 0.23 9.78
N HIS A 250 2.28 0.25 10.67
CA HIS A 250 1.08 1.07 10.52
C HIS A 250 1.37 2.50 10.98
N VAL A 251 1.67 3.37 10.02
CA VAL A 251 1.98 4.79 10.29
C VAL A 251 0.69 5.57 10.48
N ILE A 252 0.56 6.18 11.64
CA ILE A 252 -0.62 6.92 12.11
C ILE A 252 -0.20 8.36 12.39
N ASP A 253 -0.99 9.33 11.91
CA ASP A 253 -0.82 10.73 12.30
C ASP A 253 -1.31 10.91 13.74
N ALA A 254 -0.38 11.15 14.68
CA ALA A 254 -0.71 11.27 16.10
C ALA A 254 -1.52 12.55 16.42
N HIS A 255 -1.40 13.58 15.57
CA HIS A 255 -2.11 14.86 15.73
C HIS A 255 -3.54 14.84 15.14
N GLU A 256 -3.89 13.84 14.31
CA GLU A 256 -5.19 13.77 13.65
C GLU A 256 -6.32 13.45 14.63
N PRO A 257 -7.34 14.33 14.76
CA PRO A 257 -8.45 14.09 15.68
C PRO A 257 -9.27 12.85 15.35
N GLU A 258 -9.43 12.53 14.04
CA GLU A 258 -10.19 11.36 13.56
C GLU A 258 -9.30 10.11 13.39
N ARG A 259 -8.11 10.04 14.02
CA ARG A 259 -7.15 8.93 13.83
C ARG A 259 -7.75 7.54 14.06
N MET A 260 -8.66 7.38 15.01
CA MET A 260 -9.30 6.08 15.29
C MET A 260 -10.12 5.61 14.09
N ALA A 261 -10.90 6.51 13.48
CA ALA A 261 -11.65 6.18 12.26
C ALA A 261 -10.73 5.90 11.06
N GLN A 262 -9.54 6.53 11.00
CA GLN A 262 -8.54 6.23 9.97
C GLN A 262 -7.90 4.85 10.20
N ILE A 263 -7.59 4.47 11.44
CA ILE A 263 -7.07 3.15 11.83
C ILE A 263 -8.05 2.05 11.40
N GLU A 264 -9.33 2.19 11.75
CA GLU A 264 -10.38 1.23 11.36
C GLU A 264 -10.46 1.04 9.84
N GLN A 265 -10.32 2.12 9.08
CA GLN A 265 -10.33 2.05 7.62
C GLN A 265 -9.10 1.38 7.02
N VAL A 266 -7.91 1.62 7.58
CA VAL A 266 -6.68 0.93 7.18
C VAL A 266 -6.83 -0.56 7.46
N GLN A 267 -7.32 -0.94 8.64
CA GLN A 267 -7.58 -2.34 9.01
C GLN A 267 -8.59 -3.01 8.06
N ALA A 268 -9.66 -2.31 7.68
CA ALA A 268 -10.63 -2.82 6.71
C ALA A 268 -10.00 -3.14 5.35
N VAL A 269 -9.13 -2.27 4.85
CA VAL A 269 -8.40 -2.49 3.59
C VAL A 269 -7.38 -3.62 3.74
N LEU A 270 -6.63 -3.68 4.85
CA LEU A 270 -5.69 -4.79 5.13
C LEU A 270 -6.41 -6.14 5.14
N LYS A 271 -7.62 -6.20 5.70
CA LYS A 271 -8.47 -7.39 5.65
C LYS A 271 -8.89 -7.75 4.22
N GLU A 272 -9.27 -6.77 3.40
CA GLU A 272 -9.66 -6.98 1.99
C GLU A 272 -8.52 -7.56 1.15
N ILE A 273 -7.27 -7.16 1.42
CA ILE A 273 -6.09 -7.67 0.72
C ILE A 273 -5.47 -8.92 1.36
N GLY A 274 -6.06 -9.45 2.45
CA GLY A 274 -5.57 -10.65 3.14
C GLY A 274 -4.31 -10.44 3.99
N ALA A 275 -4.09 -9.22 4.49
CA ALA A 275 -2.93 -8.85 5.31
C ALA A 275 -3.27 -8.63 6.79
N SER A 276 -4.49 -8.98 7.24
CA SER A 276 -4.95 -8.75 8.63
C SER A 276 -4.23 -9.60 9.68
N GLU A 277 -3.69 -10.75 9.28
CA GLU A 277 -3.02 -11.69 10.19
C GLU A 277 -1.51 -11.48 10.29
N LEU A 278 -0.97 -10.52 9.52
CA LEU A 278 0.45 -10.23 9.56
C LEU A 278 0.82 -9.49 10.87
N PRO A 279 2.02 -9.74 11.42
CA PRO A 279 2.55 -8.95 12.53
C PRO A 279 2.52 -7.47 12.19
N MET A 280 2.07 -6.63 13.13
CA MET A 280 1.92 -5.20 12.90
C MET A 280 2.41 -4.39 14.10
N LEU A 281 3.20 -3.35 13.82
CA LEU A 281 3.66 -2.34 14.77
C LEU A 281 2.99 -1.02 14.44
N GLU A 282 2.28 -0.42 15.39
CA GLU A 282 1.70 0.91 15.23
C GLU A 282 2.78 1.99 15.41
N VAL A 283 2.91 2.90 14.44
CA VAL A 283 3.89 4.00 14.47
C VAL A 283 3.14 5.32 14.52
N TYR A 284 3.05 5.91 15.70
CA TYR A 284 2.45 7.22 15.92
C TYR A 284 3.45 8.31 15.55
N ASN A 285 3.28 8.85 14.35
CA ASN A 285 4.15 9.84 13.75
C ASN A 285 3.61 11.27 13.97
N LYS A 286 4.45 12.28 13.68
CA LYS A 286 4.18 13.73 13.81
C LYS A 286 4.12 14.19 15.26
N LEU A 287 4.99 13.63 16.08
CA LEU A 287 5.13 14.03 17.48
C LEU A 287 5.50 15.53 17.63
N ASP A 288 6.16 16.08 16.61
CA ASP A 288 6.51 17.50 16.50
C ASP A 288 5.29 18.45 16.55
N LEU A 289 4.09 17.94 16.32
CA LEU A 289 2.83 18.68 16.41
C LEU A 289 2.12 18.52 17.77
N LEU A 290 2.67 17.73 18.69
CA LEU A 290 2.10 17.48 20.02
C LEU A 290 3.01 18.06 21.11
N GLU A 291 2.44 18.84 22.02
CA GLU A 291 3.18 19.41 23.15
C GLU A 291 3.40 18.37 24.26
N GLY A 292 4.61 18.30 24.79
CA GLY A 292 4.92 17.50 25.99
C GLY A 292 4.95 15.99 25.79
N VAL A 293 4.94 15.49 24.55
CA VAL A 293 5.03 14.06 24.25
C VAL A 293 6.45 13.71 23.77
N GLU A 294 7.09 12.78 24.49
CA GLU A 294 8.42 12.29 24.12
C GLU A 294 8.35 10.96 23.33
N PRO A 295 9.36 10.71 22.46
CA PRO A 295 9.47 9.43 21.78
C PRO A 295 9.55 8.28 22.76
N GLN A 296 8.80 7.21 22.51
CA GLN A 296 8.75 6.03 23.38
C GLN A 296 8.32 4.77 22.62
N ILE A 297 8.67 3.62 23.18
CA ILE A 297 8.13 2.31 22.78
C ILE A 297 7.11 1.90 23.83
N GLN A 298 5.88 1.62 23.40
CA GLN A 298 4.87 0.97 24.23
C GLN A 298 4.90 -0.53 23.99
N ARG A 299 4.85 -1.30 25.07
CA ARG A 299 4.93 -2.76 25.04
C ARG A 299 3.64 -3.36 25.61
N ASP A 300 3.31 -4.56 25.17
CA ASP A 300 2.22 -5.36 25.76
C ASP A 300 2.62 -6.01 27.08
N GLY A 301 1.73 -6.89 27.62
CA GLY A 301 1.96 -7.60 28.88
C GLY A 301 3.13 -8.58 28.84
N ASP A 302 3.54 -9.03 27.67
CA ASP A 302 4.65 -9.96 27.45
C ASP A 302 5.96 -9.22 27.13
N GLY A 303 5.94 -7.88 27.14
CA GLY A 303 7.10 -7.02 26.86
C GLY A 303 7.35 -6.77 25.37
N LYS A 304 6.48 -7.24 24.49
CA LYS A 304 6.60 -7.10 23.03
C LYS A 304 6.24 -5.69 22.58
N PRO A 305 7.03 -5.05 21.68
CA PRO A 305 6.69 -3.76 21.11
C PRO A 305 5.36 -3.79 20.34
N VAL A 306 4.42 -2.91 20.70
CA VAL A 306 3.12 -2.75 20.01
C VAL A 306 2.95 -1.38 19.40
N ARG A 307 3.60 -0.34 19.97
CA ARG A 307 3.54 1.03 19.47
C ARG A 307 4.85 1.74 19.63
N VAL A 308 5.18 2.59 18.65
CA VAL A 308 6.32 3.53 18.73
C VAL A 308 5.82 4.92 18.42
N TRP A 309 6.22 5.89 19.27
CA TRP A 309 5.93 7.30 19.09
C TRP A 309 7.16 8.01 18.58
N LEU A 310 7.04 8.79 17.48
CA LEU A 310 8.18 9.43 16.85
C LEU A 310 7.77 10.67 16.01
N SER A 311 8.79 11.47 15.63
CA SER A 311 8.67 12.46 14.56
C SER A 311 9.63 12.10 13.43
N ALA A 312 9.08 11.64 12.31
CA ALA A 312 9.86 11.35 11.11
C ALA A 312 10.50 12.61 10.51
N ARG A 313 9.84 13.78 10.68
CA ARG A 313 10.32 15.08 10.18
C ARG A 313 11.57 15.56 10.93
N GLU A 314 11.58 15.42 12.24
CA GLU A 314 12.68 15.86 13.10
C GLU A 314 13.71 14.76 13.37
N GLY A 315 13.47 13.54 12.93
CA GLY A 315 14.35 12.38 13.19
C GLY A 315 14.26 11.85 14.62
N ARG A 316 13.34 12.37 15.47
CA ARG A 316 13.21 11.95 16.87
C ARG A 316 12.51 10.61 16.99
N GLY A 317 13.11 9.67 17.71
CA GLY A 317 12.56 8.32 17.97
C GLY A 317 12.77 7.31 16.84
N LEU A 318 13.57 7.62 15.80
CA LEU A 318 13.88 6.68 14.72
C LEU A 318 14.67 5.46 15.22
N GLU A 319 15.58 5.66 16.18
CA GLU A 319 16.34 4.55 16.77
C GLU A 319 15.45 3.62 17.58
N LEU A 320 14.44 4.17 18.28
CA LEU A 320 13.44 3.36 18.98
C LEU A 320 12.63 2.50 18.01
N LEU A 321 12.31 3.04 16.82
CA LEU A 321 11.65 2.27 15.79
C LEU A 321 12.56 1.17 15.22
N ARG A 322 13.85 1.45 14.97
CA ARG A 322 14.84 0.46 14.52
C ARG A 322 14.95 -0.69 15.54
N GLN A 323 15.05 -0.35 16.82
CA GLN A 323 15.07 -1.31 17.91
C GLN A 323 13.80 -2.18 17.93
N ALA A 324 12.60 -1.56 17.91
CA ALA A 324 11.34 -2.30 17.95
C ALA A 324 11.16 -3.23 16.73
N VAL A 325 11.60 -2.81 15.54
CA VAL A 325 11.56 -3.64 14.32
C VAL A 325 12.55 -4.81 14.46
N ALA A 326 13.76 -4.57 14.96
CA ALA A 326 14.75 -5.61 15.18
C ALA A 326 14.27 -6.66 16.20
N GLU A 327 13.65 -6.22 17.28
CA GLU A 327 13.05 -7.11 18.28
C GLU A 327 11.94 -7.98 17.66
N LEU A 328 10.99 -7.38 16.94
CA LEU A 328 9.85 -8.08 16.36
C LEU A 328 10.24 -9.08 15.26
N LEU A 329 11.23 -8.74 14.44
CA LEU A 329 11.73 -9.63 13.39
C LEU A 329 12.75 -10.64 13.94
N GLY A 330 13.40 -10.30 15.05
CA GLY A 330 14.40 -11.14 15.72
C GLY A 330 13.81 -12.25 16.59
N GLU A 331 12.54 -12.16 16.98
CA GLU A 331 11.87 -13.20 17.79
C GLU A 331 11.94 -14.60 17.17
N ASP A 332 11.97 -14.70 15.86
CA ASP A 332 12.11 -15.96 15.13
C ASP A 332 13.57 -16.34 14.83
N LEU A 333 14.55 -15.51 15.21
CA LEU A 333 15.96 -15.81 14.99
C LEU A 333 16.52 -16.67 16.13
N PHE A 334 17.21 -17.73 15.76
CA PHE A 334 18.06 -18.49 16.64
C PHE A 334 19.49 -17.95 16.53
N VAL A 335 19.98 -17.38 17.62
CA VAL A 335 21.36 -16.88 17.73
C VAL A 335 22.01 -17.59 18.90
N ALA A 336 22.97 -18.44 18.63
CA ALA A 336 23.67 -19.18 19.66
C ALA A 336 25.00 -19.73 19.13
N THR A 337 25.90 -20.09 20.04
CA THR A 337 27.07 -20.91 19.73
C THR A 337 26.73 -22.40 19.89
N LEU A 338 26.76 -23.13 18.78
CA LEU A 338 26.50 -24.56 18.76
C LEU A 338 27.82 -25.35 18.84
N GLN A 339 27.89 -26.30 19.77
CA GLN A 339 28.97 -27.27 19.83
C GLN A 339 28.60 -28.49 18.99
N LEU A 340 29.20 -28.64 17.82
CA LEU A 340 28.89 -29.71 16.88
C LEU A 340 29.98 -30.81 16.91
N PRO A 341 29.63 -32.03 17.26
CA PRO A 341 30.55 -33.17 17.16
C PRO A 341 30.83 -33.50 15.69
N GLN A 342 31.99 -34.10 15.39
CA GLN A 342 32.41 -34.42 14.03
C GLN A 342 31.37 -35.23 13.23
N ARG A 343 30.55 -36.07 13.88
CA ARG A 343 29.46 -36.84 13.24
C ARG A 343 28.38 -35.96 12.59
N LEU A 344 28.25 -34.72 13.03
CA LEU A 344 27.29 -33.74 12.46
C LEU A 344 27.94 -32.84 11.40
N GLY A 345 29.03 -33.29 10.78
CA GLY A 345 29.71 -32.52 9.71
C GLY A 345 28.83 -32.15 8.54
N ARG A 346 27.78 -32.93 8.22
CA ARG A 346 26.80 -32.61 7.18
C ARG A 346 25.93 -31.44 7.61
N LEU A 347 25.44 -31.40 8.84
CA LEU A 347 24.67 -30.29 9.39
C LEU A 347 25.52 -29.02 9.43
N ARG A 348 26.79 -29.13 9.85
CA ARG A 348 27.76 -28.04 9.80
C ARG A 348 27.88 -27.45 8.39
N ALA A 349 28.07 -28.31 7.35
CA ALA A 349 28.16 -27.87 6.00
C ALA A 349 26.88 -27.16 5.49
N GLN A 350 25.71 -27.57 5.99
CA GLN A 350 24.43 -26.93 5.67
C GLN A 350 24.33 -25.52 6.30
N PHE A 351 24.80 -25.32 7.55
CA PHE A 351 24.87 -23.99 8.14
C PHE A 351 25.76 -23.03 7.33
N PHE A 352 26.92 -23.50 6.86
CA PHE A 352 27.79 -22.72 5.96
C PHE A 352 27.11 -22.41 4.62
N ALA A 353 26.46 -23.38 4.02
CA ALA A 353 25.75 -23.22 2.74
C ALA A 353 24.61 -22.19 2.81
N LEU A 354 23.98 -22.03 3.98
CA LEU A 354 22.97 -21.00 4.24
C LEU A 354 23.57 -19.64 4.61
N GLY A 355 24.88 -19.54 4.81
CA GLY A 355 25.50 -18.30 5.32
C GLY A 355 25.14 -18.00 6.78
N ALA A 356 24.71 -19.01 7.53
CA ALA A 356 24.24 -18.86 8.92
C ALA A 356 25.38 -18.80 9.93
N VAL A 357 26.62 -19.09 9.56
CA VAL A 357 27.79 -19.12 10.43
C VAL A 357 28.44 -17.76 10.50
N GLN A 358 28.55 -17.19 11.70
CA GLN A 358 29.22 -15.92 11.96
C GLN A 358 30.71 -16.13 12.27
N SER A 359 31.03 -17.13 13.10
CA SER A 359 32.38 -17.55 13.40
C SER A 359 32.45 -19.06 13.68
N GLU A 360 33.62 -19.64 13.48
CA GLU A 360 33.92 -21.02 13.80
C GLU A 360 35.23 -21.10 14.59
N GLU A 361 35.18 -21.83 15.70
CA GLU A 361 36.28 -22.21 16.51
C GLU A 361 36.26 -23.73 16.74
N HIS A 362 37.35 -24.30 17.25
CA HIS A 362 37.41 -25.72 17.60
C HIS A 362 37.83 -25.84 19.05
N ASP A 363 37.13 -26.72 19.80
CA ASP A 363 37.51 -27.01 21.15
C ASP A 363 38.66 -28.07 21.23
N GLU A 364 39.21 -28.25 22.40
CA GLU A 364 40.30 -29.24 22.63
C GLU A 364 39.89 -30.69 22.34
N SER A 365 38.58 -30.96 22.29
CA SER A 365 37.99 -32.27 22.01
C SER A 365 37.72 -32.48 20.49
N GLY A 366 38.02 -31.51 19.66
CA GLY A 366 37.83 -31.54 18.22
C GLY A 366 36.38 -31.33 17.76
N HIS A 367 35.51 -30.79 18.62
CA HIS A 367 34.18 -30.31 18.20
C HIS A 367 34.30 -28.93 17.56
N SER A 368 33.42 -28.66 16.56
CA SER A 368 33.30 -27.35 16.00
C SER A 368 32.34 -26.48 16.83
N LEU A 369 32.83 -25.33 17.30
CA LEU A 369 32.05 -24.28 17.97
C LEU A 369 31.60 -23.30 16.92
N LEU A 370 30.33 -23.36 16.53
CA LEU A 370 29.76 -22.50 15.49
C LEU A 370 28.88 -21.41 16.11
N ALA A 371 29.28 -20.15 16.02
CA ALA A 371 28.36 -19.07 16.27
C ALA A 371 27.42 -18.96 15.06
N VAL A 372 26.17 -19.35 15.28
CA VAL A 372 25.15 -19.39 14.22
C VAL A 372 24.06 -18.35 14.46
N ARG A 373 23.57 -17.82 13.34
CA ARG A 373 22.42 -16.92 13.32
C ARG A 373 21.55 -17.28 12.13
N LEU A 374 20.36 -17.81 12.39
CA LEU A 374 19.40 -18.21 11.37
C LEU A 374 17.97 -18.24 11.95
N PRO A 375 16.94 -18.19 11.08
CA PRO A 375 15.55 -18.37 11.53
C PRO A 375 15.35 -19.71 12.22
N ARG A 376 14.58 -19.71 13.30
CA ARG A 376 14.24 -20.95 14.03
C ARG A 376 13.58 -21.99 13.12
N VAL A 377 12.78 -21.55 12.18
CA VAL A 377 12.14 -22.44 11.20
C VAL A 377 13.17 -23.17 10.35
N GLU A 378 14.22 -22.49 9.88
CA GLU A 378 15.30 -23.11 9.11
C GLU A 378 16.17 -24.02 9.98
N LEU A 379 16.49 -23.60 11.21
CA LEU A 379 17.16 -24.47 12.16
C LEU A 379 16.39 -25.79 12.36
N ASN A 380 15.09 -25.68 12.68
CA ASN A 380 14.24 -26.85 12.90
C ASN A 380 14.19 -27.75 11.68
N ARG A 381 14.12 -27.17 10.48
CA ARG A 381 14.12 -27.90 9.21
C ARG A 381 15.43 -28.65 8.94
N LEU A 382 16.57 -28.00 9.20
CA LEU A 382 17.89 -28.62 9.01
C LEU A 382 18.08 -29.75 9.99
N VAL A 383 17.79 -29.53 11.28
CA VAL A 383 17.92 -30.51 12.34
C VAL A 383 17.01 -31.72 12.10
N SER A 384 15.73 -31.47 11.72
CA SER A 384 14.80 -32.56 11.39
C SER A 384 15.22 -33.37 10.17
N ARG A 385 15.89 -32.79 9.17
CA ARG A 385 16.45 -33.52 8.02
C ARG A 385 17.56 -34.48 8.37
N GLU A 386 18.30 -34.22 9.43
CA GLU A 386 19.31 -35.09 9.98
C GLU A 386 18.70 -36.14 10.97
N GLY A 387 17.37 -36.18 11.10
CA GLY A 387 16.65 -37.10 11.94
C GLY A 387 16.73 -36.77 13.45
N LEU A 388 17.05 -35.53 13.77
CA LEU A 388 17.15 -35.03 15.14
C LEU A 388 15.90 -34.23 15.49
N GLU A 389 15.53 -34.26 16.78
CA GLU A 389 14.45 -33.41 17.29
C GLU A 389 15.00 -32.02 17.61
N PRO A 390 14.45 -30.94 17.03
CA PRO A 390 15.01 -29.59 17.14
C PRO A 390 15.17 -29.09 18.57
N GLN A 391 14.19 -29.35 19.45
CA GLN A 391 14.23 -28.87 20.83
C GLN A 391 15.33 -29.57 21.64
N THR A 392 15.43 -30.89 21.51
CA THR A 392 16.47 -31.71 22.13
C THR A 392 17.86 -31.36 21.58
N PHE A 393 17.96 -31.09 20.26
CA PHE A 393 19.20 -30.66 19.62
C PHE A 393 19.70 -29.33 20.19
N ILE A 394 18.82 -28.33 20.32
CA ILE A 394 19.16 -27.00 20.86
C ILE A 394 19.66 -27.16 22.32
N GLU A 395 18.93 -27.90 23.15
CA GLU A 395 19.31 -28.13 24.57
C GLU A 395 20.66 -28.82 24.73
N GLN A 396 20.99 -29.76 23.82
CA GLN A 396 22.23 -30.55 23.90
C GLN A 396 23.45 -29.86 23.30
N HIS A 397 23.26 -28.98 22.32
CA HIS A 397 24.38 -28.46 21.53
C HIS A 397 24.59 -26.96 21.65
N THR A 398 23.71 -26.23 22.35
CA THR A 398 23.91 -24.79 22.60
C THR A 398 24.81 -24.58 23.80
N LEU A 399 25.88 -23.83 23.61
CA LEU A 399 26.70 -23.33 24.71
C LEU A 399 25.97 -22.18 25.41
N GLN A 400 25.87 -22.27 26.72
CA GLN A 400 25.28 -21.21 27.57
C GLN A 400 26.22 -20.01 27.68
#